data_8ec18a89086f9db58d94aa1e0312fc0a
#
_entry.id   8ec18a89086f9db58d94aa1e0312fc0a
#
_cell.length_a   1.000
_cell.length_b   1.000
_cell.length_c   1.000
_cell.angle_alpha   90.00
_cell.angle_beta   90.00
_cell.angle_gamma   90.00
#
_symmetry.space_group_name_H-M   'P 1'
#
loop_
_entity.id
_entity.type
_entity.pdbx_description
1 polymer ?
#
loop_
_entity_poly.entity_id
_entity_poly.type
_entity_poly.pdbx_seq_one_letter_code
_entity_poly.pdbx_strand_id
1 'polypeptide(L)'
;MRGCAAMLAASMDNPAMFAIGLTLAWLAGVRVYLTVFGIGLAGAMGWIALPPALQATASPWVIGTCGALALVECFADKIPGVDTGWDLLHTLLRIPVGAFLAAAAMSPDGSLHAGALLGGGALALASHGIKSGTRALINTSPEPLTNWSASLGEDAVSLAALALLVAHPWLALGLSVTALLLAALIASWIFRAVLRRFSRGTEATA
;
A
#
# COMPACT_ATOMS: atom_id res chain seq x y z
N MET A 1 -20.96 13.09 19.33
CA MET A 1 -19.99 12.51 18.36
C MET A 1 -19.39 13.52 17.38
N ARG A 2 -20.15 14.53 16.90
CA ARG A 2 -19.61 15.60 15.99
C ARG A 2 -18.51 16.45 16.61
N GLY A 3 -18.49 16.67 17.94
CA GLY A 3 -17.48 17.49 18.62
C GLY A 3 -16.10 16.79 18.74
N CYS A 4 -16.06 15.47 18.83
CA CYS A 4 -14.79 14.71 18.91
C CYS A 4 -14.07 14.66 17.55
N ALA A 5 -14.84 14.52 16.46
CA ALA A 5 -14.31 14.56 15.09
C ALA A 5 -13.76 15.96 14.75
N ALA A 6 -14.46 17.03 15.17
CA ALA A 6 -14.01 18.40 14.97
C ALA A 6 -12.75 18.72 15.81
N MET A 7 -12.64 18.16 17.01
CA MET A 7 -11.43 18.31 17.86
C MET A 7 -10.23 17.55 17.30
N LEU A 8 -10.44 16.35 16.71
CA LEU A 8 -9.41 15.59 15.99
C LEU A 8 -9.00 16.29 14.70
N ALA A 9 -9.93 16.91 13.98
CA ALA A 9 -9.64 17.68 12.77
C ALA A 9 -8.85 18.97 13.06
N ALA A 10 -9.09 19.63 14.21
CA ALA A 10 -8.39 20.84 14.60
C ALA A 10 -6.98 20.59 15.18
N SER A 11 -6.64 19.34 15.51
CA SER A 11 -5.35 18.94 16.10
C SER A 11 -4.45 18.14 15.16
N MET A 12 -4.78 18.01 13.88
CA MET A 12 -3.89 17.37 12.91
C MET A 12 -2.79 18.35 12.54
N ASP A 13 -1.74 18.37 13.36
CA ASP A 13 -0.51 19.11 13.10
C ASP A 13 0.08 18.68 11.74
N ASN A 14 0.77 19.60 11.05
CA ASN A 14 1.48 19.29 9.80
C ASN A 14 2.26 17.94 9.83
N PRO A 15 2.90 17.55 10.94
CA PRO A 15 3.58 16.27 11.03
C PRO A 15 2.66 15.04 10.93
N ALA A 16 1.44 15.07 11.49
CA ALA A 16 0.51 13.93 11.39
C ALA A 16 0.00 13.74 9.97
N MET A 17 -0.28 14.83 9.25
CA MET A 17 -0.65 14.79 7.82
C MET A 17 0.46 14.18 6.97
N PHE A 18 1.72 14.48 7.27
CA PHE A 18 2.86 13.88 6.62
C PHE A 18 2.90 12.36 6.85
N ALA A 19 2.72 11.91 8.10
CA ALA A 19 2.66 10.47 8.41
C ALA A 19 1.50 9.76 7.70
N ILE A 20 0.32 10.39 7.63
CA ILE A 20 -0.84 9.88 6.90
C ILE A 20 -0.52 9.76 5.41
N GLY A 21 0.01 10.82 4.80
CA GLY A 21 0.33 10.83 3.37
C GLY A 21 1.34 9.77 2.98
N LEU A 22 2.42 9.59 3.73
CA LEU A 22 3.41 8.55 3.48
C LEU A 22 2.82 7.14 3.68
N THR A 23 1.99 6.94 4.71
CA THR A 23 1.32 5.66 4.94
C THR A 23 0.39 5.31 3.78
N LEU A 24 -0.42 6.27 3.30
CA LEU A 24 -1.31 6.08 2.16
C LEU A 24 -0.54 5.79 0.87
N ALA A 25 0.58 6.47 0.63
CA ALA A 25 1.43 6.22 -0.52
C ALA A 25 2.00 4.80 -0.52
N TRP A 26 2.52 4.36 0.64
CA TRP A 26 3.03 3.00 0.80
C TRP A 26 1.94 1.95 0.59
N LEU A 27 0.79 2.15 1.22
CA LEU A 27 -0.37 1.25 1.09
C LEU A 27 -0.87 1.16 -0.35
N ALA A 28 -0.93 2.28 -1.08
CA ALA A 28 -1.34 2.29 -2.48
C ALA A 28 -0.40 1.46 -3.37
N GLY A 29 0.90 1.44 -3.07
CA GLY A 29 1.85 0.58 -3.76
C GLY A 29 1.64 -0.92 -3.50
N VAL A 30 1.11 -1.29 -2.32
CA VAL A 30 0.85 -2.69 -1.93
C VAL A 30 -0.58 -3.10 -2.31
N ARG A 31 -1.59 -2.30 -1.94
CA ARG A 31 -3.03 -2.60 -2.06
C ARG A 31 -3.82 -1.35 -2.43
N VAL A 32 -3.77 -0.95 -3.69
CA VAL A 32 -4.33 0.35 -4.13
C VAL A 32 -5.83 0.48 -3.86
N TYR A 33 -6.60 -0.54 -4.20
CA TYR A 33 -8.05 -0.49 -4.03
C TYR A 33 -8.48 -0.55 -2.57
N LEU A 34 -7.83 -1.38 -1.76
CA LEU A 34 -8.06 -1.44 -0.32
C LEU A 34 -7.72 -0.10 0.35
N THR A 35 -6.68 0.59 -0.11
CA THR A 35 -6.27 1.89 0.42
C THR A 35 -7.32 2.97 0.13
N VAL A 36 -7.77 3.09 -1.12
CA VAL A 36 -8.80 4.06 -1.52
C VAL A 36 -10.13 3.74 -0.85
N PHE A 37 -10.52 2.47 -0.80
CA PHE A 37 -11.71 2.00 -0.08
C PHE A 37 -11.65 2.37 1.40
N GLY A 38 -10.55 2.06 2.09
CA GLY A 38 -10.40 2.26 3.52
C GLY A 38 -10.44 3.73 3.93
N ILE A 39 -9.69 4.60 3.21
CA ILE A 39 -9.70 6.04 3.49
C ILE A 39 -11.06 6.68 3.15
N GLY A 40 -11.67 6.27 2.05
CA GLY A 40 -13.00 6.73 1.64
C GLY A 40 -14.08 6.32 2.64
N LEU A 41 -14.07 5.07 3.10
CA LEU A 41 -15.00 4.56 4.10
C LEU A 41 -14.82 5.29 5.45
N ALA A 42 -13.58 5.49 5.90
CA ALA A 42 -13.29 6.22 7.14
C ALA A 42 -13.82 7.67 7.07
N GLY A 43 -13.69 8.33 5.92
CA GLY A 43 -14.26 9.66 5.69
C GLY A 43 -15.78 9.65 5.66
N ALA A 44 -16.41 8.73 4.93
CA ALA A 44 -17.87 8.60 4.83
C ALA A 44 -18.54 8.30 6.19
N MET A 45 -17.86 7.51 7.03
CA MET A 45 -18.32 7.22 8.40
C MET A 45 -18.02 8.34 9.41
N GLY A 46 -17.30 9.38 8.99
CA GLY A 46 -16.93 10.50 9.86
C GLY A 46 -15.88 10.15 10.92
N TRP A 47 -15.12 9.07 10.72
CA TRP A 47 -14.02 8.70 11.62
C TRP A 47 -12.83 9.65 11.47
N ILE A 48 -12.64 10.18 10.26
CA ILE A 48 -11.63 11.19 9.95
C ILE A 48 -12.25 12.33 9.12
N ALA A 49 -11.70 13.54 9.27
CA ALA A 49 -12.01 14.66 8.39
C ALA A 49 -11.08 14.60 7.16
N LEU A 50 -11.64 14.30 6.00
CA LEU A 50 -10.84 14.24 4.76
C LEU A 50 -10.50 15.65 4.26
N PRO A 51 -9.22 15.91 3.87
CA PRO A 51 -8.86 17.08 3.09
C PRO A 51 -9.72 17.23 1.82
N PRO A 52 -9.93 18.45 1.30
CA PRO A 52 -10.79 18.69 0.14
C PRO A 52 -10.48 17.80 -1.06
N ALA A 53 -9.20 17.57 -1.36
CA ALA A 53 -8.77 16.74 -2.47
C ALA A 53 -9.12 15.24 -2.31
N LEU A 54 -9.28 14.74 -1.07
CA LEU A 54 -9.67 13.35 -0.78
C LEU A 54 -11.15 13.13 -0.63
N GLN A 55 -11.98 14.17 -0.59
CA GLN A 55 -13.44 14.03 -0.37
C GLN A 55 -14.12 13.14 -1.43
N ALA A 56 -13.62 13.15 -2.66
CA ALA A 56 -14.14 12.30 -3.73
C ALA A 56 -14.05 10.80 -3.40
N THR A 57 -13.07 10.38 -2.57
CA THR A 57 -12.92 8.98 -2.16
C THR A 57 -14.07 8.50 -1.28
N ALA A 58 -14.74 9.41 -0.55
CA ALA A 58 -15.86 9.11 0.31
C ALA A 58 -17.20 8.97 -0.45
N SER A 59 -17.21 9.13 -1.78
CA SER A 59 -18.43 8.93 -2.56
C SER A 59 -18.84 7.45 -2.56
N PRO A 60 -20.16 7.13 -2.50
CA PRO A 60 -20.63 5.74 -2.50
C PRO A 60 -20.16 4.93 -3.71
N TRP A 61 -20.02 5.57 -4.87
CA TRP A 61 -19.52 4.93 -6.08
C TRP A 61 -18.05 4.53 -5.98
N VAL A 62 -17.19 5.42 -5.44
CA VAL A 62 -15.75 5.11 -5.26
C VAL A 62 -15.60 4.03 -4.20
N ILE A 63 -16.30 4.13 -3.07
CA ILE A 63 -16.27 3.11 -2.01
C ILE A 63 -16.73 1.75 -2.57
N GLY A 64 -17.87 1.70 -3.27
CA GLY A 64 -18.41 0.46 -3.83
C GLY A 64 -17.48 -0.16 -4.86
N THR A 65 -16.97 0.64 -5.80
CA THR A 65 -16.06 0.17 -6.86
C THR A 65 -14.73 -0.29 -6.28
N CYS A 66 -14.09 0.52 -5.42
CA CYS A 66 -12.82 0.15 -4.82
C CYS A 66 -12.94 -1.03 -3.85
N GLY A 67 -14.06 -1.14 -3.13
CA GLY A 67 -14.35 -2.31 -2.29
C GLY A 67 -14.46 -3.59 -3.12
N ALA A 68 -15.20 -3.57 -4.23
CA ALA A 68 -15.30 -4.72 -5.13
C ALA A 68 -13.95 -5.09 -5.75
N LEU A 69 -13.18 -4.09 -6.22
CA LEU A 69 -11.86 -4.32 -6.80
C LEU A 69 -10.82 -4.77 -5.75
N ALA A 70 -10.94 -4.33 -4.49
CA ALA A 70 -10.11 -4.83 -3.39
C ALA A 70 -10.34 -6.33 -3.13
N LEU A 71 -11.58 -6.81 -3.25
CA LEU A 71 -11.87 -8.23 -3.18
C LEU A 71 -11.25 -8.99 -4.35
N VAL A 72 -11.38 -8.47 -5.57
CA VAL A 72 -10.74 -9.07 -6.76
C VAL A 72 -9.22 -9.13 -6.58
N GLU A 73 -8.59 -8.03 -6.14
CA GLU A 73 -7.15 -7.95 -5.85
C GLU A 73 -6.75 -9.00 -4.80
N CYS A 74 -7.53 -9.14 -3.72
CA CYS A 74 -7.28 -10.12 -2.67
C CYS A 74 -7.27 -11.56 -3.19
N PHE A 75 -8.19 -11.92 -4.10
CA PHE A 75 -8.22 -13.26 -4.70
C PHE A 75 -7.14 -13.45 -5.78
N ALA A 76 -6.93 -12.47 -6.63
CA ALA A 76 -5.91 -12.50 -7.68
C ALA A 76 -4.51 -12.74 -7.09
N ASP A 77 -4.19 -12.09 -6.00
CA ASP A 77 -2.89 -12.22 -5.31
C ASP A 77 -2.66 -13.61 -4.66
N LYS A 78 -3.67 -14.46 -4.59
CA LYS A 78 -3.56 -15.83 -4.06
C LYS A 78 -3.28 -16.89 -5.12
N ILE A 79 -3.36 -16.53 -6.40
CA ILE A 79 -3.18 -17.46 -7.53
C ILE A 79 -1.82 -17.20 -8.17
N PRO A 80 -0.84 -18.14 -8.06
CA PRO A 80 0.48 -17.97 -8.68
C PRO A 80 0.37 -17.67 -10.18
N GLY A 81 1.12 -16.67 -10.63
CA GLY A 81 1.11 -16.19 -12.01
C GLY A 81 0.01 -15.15 -12.30
N VAL A 82 -1.21 -15.31 -11.76
CA VAL A 82 -2.26 -14.28 -11.85
C VAL A 82 -1.84 -13.05 -11.06
N ASP A 83 -1.26 -13.23 -9.87
CA ASP A 83 -0.70 -12.16 -9.04
C ASP A 83 0.33 -11.30 -9.80
N THR A 84 1.28 -11.94 -10.49
CA THR A 84 2.30 -11.24 -11.28
C THR A 84 1.68 -10.46 -12.44
N GLY A 85 0.73 -11.04 -13.15
CA GLY A 85 -0.01 -10.37 -14.24
C GLY A 85 -0.84 -9.19 -13.72
N TRP A 86 -1.52 -9.38 -12.57
CA TRP A 86 -2.29 -8.34 -11.91
C TRP A 86 -1.40 -7.17 -11.47
N ASP A 87 -0.28 -7.45 -10.83
CA ASP A 87 0.68 -6.44 -10.38
C ASP A 87 1.25 -5.64 -11.57
N LEU A 88 1.59 -6.30 -12.68
CA LEU A 88 2.10 -5.63 -13.88
C LEU A 88 1.07 -4.64 -14.46
N LEU A 89 -0.19 -5.06 -14.61
CA LEU A 89 -1.27 -4.21 -15.11
C LEU A 89 -1.51 -3.01 -14.20
N HIS A 90 -1.42 -3.20 -12.87
CA HIS A 90 -1.73 -2.17 -11.90
C HIS A 90 -0.56 -1.25 -11.54
N THR A 91 0.65 -1.51 -12.06
CA THR A 91 1.81 -0.61 -11.88
C THR A 91 1.49 0.82 -12.31
N LEU A 92 0.79 0.97 -13.45
CA LEU A 92 0.40 2.28 -13.99
C LEU A 92 -0.63 3.02 -13.11
N LEU A 93 -1.38 2.32 -12.26
CA LEU A 93 -2.37 2.90 -11.36
C LEU A 93 -1.80 3.17 -9.97
N ARG A 94 -1.04 2.24 -9.41
CA ARG A 94 -0.56 2.31 -8.03
C ARG A 94 0.35 3.52 -7.79
N ILE A 95 1.23 3.83 -8.74
CA ILE A 95 2.18 4.93 -8.60
C ILE A 95 1.46 6.29 -8.62
N PRO A 96 0.63 6.62 -9.64
CA PRO A 96 -0.11 7.88 -9.65
C PRO A 96 -1.09 8.02 -8.49
N VAL A 97 -1.79 6.94 -8.12
CA VAL A 97 -2.72 6.96 -6.97
C VAL A 97 -1.96 7.21 -5.68
N GLY A 98 -0.82 6.55 -5.44
CA GLY A 98 0.01 6.79 -4.26
C GLY A 98 0.56 8.21 -4.21
N ALA A 99 1.00 8.76 -5.35
CA ALA A 99 1.42 10.15 -5.47
C ALA A 99 0.28 11.10 -5.08
N PHE A 100 -0.91 10.89 -5.65
CA PHE A 100 -2.08 11.70 -5.37
C PHE A 100 -2.53 11.61 -3.90
N LEU A 101 -2.65 10.42 -3.35
CA LEU A 101 -3.07 10.21 -1.96
C LEU A 101 -2.11 10.89 -0.97
N ALA A 102 -0.79 10.79 -1.21
CA ALA A 102 0.19 11.47 -0.38
C ALA A 102 0.04 12.99 -0.44
N ALA A 103 0.02 13.55 -1.66
CA ALA A 103 -0.08 14.99 -1.84
C ALA A 103 -1.40 15.54 -1.30
N ALA A 104 -2.51 14.87 -1.57
CA ALA A 104 -3.83 15.26 -1.11
C ALA A 104 -3.96 15.19 0.43
N ALA A 105 -3.37 14.19 1.07
CA ALA A 105 -3.36 14.09 2.53
C ALA A 105 -2.49 15.15 3.20
N MET A 106 -1.39 15.57 2.55
CA MET A 106 -0.47 16.58 3.08
C MET A 106 -0.90 18.02 2.80
N SER A 107 -2.01 18.23 2.10
CA SER A 107 -2.46 19.56 1.64
C SER A 107 -3.84 19.91 2.19
N PRO A 108 -3.91 20.54 3.38
CA PRO A 108 -5.18 20.94 4.00
C PRO A 108 -6.00 21.92 3.16
N ASP A 109 -5.32 22.73 2.34
CA ASP A 109 -5.91 23.72 1.43
C ASP A 109 -6.36 23.11 0.08
N GLY A 110 -6.08 21.83 -0.14
CA GLY A 110 -6.38 21.12 -1.39
C GLY A 110 -5.36 21.35 -2.51
N SER A 111 -4.28 22.10 -2.26
CA SER A 111 -3.19 22.28 -3.24
C SER A 111 -2.33 21.01 -3.32
N LEU A 112 -1.98 20.58 -4.54
CA LEU A 112 -1.13 19.39 -4.72
C LEU A 112 0.33 19.83 -4.93
N HIS A 113 1.14 19.76 -3.87
CA HIS A 113 2.54 20.15 -3.94
C HIS A 113 3.38 19.11 -4.71
N ALA A 114 4.21 19.57 -5.64
CA ALA A 114 5.07 18.70 -6.46
C ALA A 114 5.98 17.79 -5.64
N GLY A 115 6.54 18.28 -4.53
CA GLY A 115 7.38 17.49 -3.63
C GLY A 115 6.63 16.31 -3.00
N ALA A 116 5.37 16.52 -2.58
CA ALA A 116 4.52 15.47 -2.01
C ALA A 116 4.09 14.45 -3.08
N LEU A 117 3.78 14.92 -4.31
CA LEU A 117 3.49 14.04 -5.45
C LEU A 117 4.69 13.15 -5.79
N LEU A 118 5.87 13.74 -5.92
CA LEU A 118 7.09 12.99 -6.25
C LEU A 118 7.50 12.02 -5.15
N GLY A 119 7.47 12.48 -3.89
CA GLY A 119 7.79 11.64 -2.73
C GLY A 119 6.81 10.48 -2.54
N GLY A 120 5.50 10.76 -2.65
CA GLY A 120 4.45 9.75 -2.58
C GLY A 120 4.53 8.75 -3.72
N GLY A 121 4.75 9.23 -4.96
CA GLY A 121 4.95 8.36 -6.13
C GLY A 121 6.18 7.48 -6.01
N ALA A 122 7.31 8.03 -5.54
CA ALA A 122 8.53 7.27 -5.30
C ALA A 122 8.33 6.17 -4.23
N LEU A 123 7.62 6.50 -3.14
CA LEU A 123 7.31 5.52 -2.09
C LEU A 123 6.35 4.43 -2.57
N ALA A 124 5.32 4.79 -3.34
CA ALA A 124 4.42 3.82 -3.95
C ALA A 124 5.14 2.91 -4.96
N LEU A 125 6.05 3.48 -5.75
CA LEU A 125 6.90 2.70 -6.66
C LEU A 125 7.81 1.74 -5.90
N ALA A 126 8.44 2.19 -4.80
CA ALA A 126 9.31 1.35 -3.98
C ALA A 126 8.55 0.18 -3.35
N SER A 127 7.40 0.46 -2.70
CA SER A 127 6.57 -0.58 -2.08
C SER A 127 6.00 -1.55 -3.10
N HIS A 128 5.52 -1.06 -4.24
CA HIS A 128 5.05 -1.90 -5.33
C HIS A 128 6.16 -2.75 -5.95
N GLY A 129 7.33 -2.16 -6.20
CA GLY A 129 8.48 -2.87 -6.76
C GLY A 129 8.99 -4.00 -5.84
N ILE A 130 9.00 -3.77 -4.52
CA ILE A 130 9.35 -4.82 -3.55
C ILE A 130 8.29 -5.92 -3.55
N LYS A 131 6.99 -5.57 -3.54
CA LYS A 131 5.89 -6.54 -3.62
C LYS A 131 6.01 -7.38 -4.90
N SER A 132 5.99 -6.76 -6.06
CA SER A 132 6.00 -7.46 -7.36
C SER A 132 7.29 -8.25 -7.57
N GLY A 133 8.45 -7.72 -7.15
CA GLY A 133 9.71 -8.44 -7.17
C GLY A 133 9.72 -9.67 -6.27
N THR A 134 9.17 -9.57 -5.06
CA THR A 134 9.03 -10.73 -4.15
C THR A 134 8.10 -11.78 -4.75
N ARG A 135 6.98 -11.37 -5.35
CA ARG A 135 6.05 -12.29 -6.03
C ARG A 135 6.70 -13.00 -7.21
N ALA A 136 7.43 -12.27 -8.05
CA ALA A 136 8.17 -12.86 -9.15
C ALA A 136 9.17 -13.92 -8.67
N LEU A 137 9.88 -13.65 -7.56
CA LEU A 137 10.81 -14.61 -6.96
C LEU A 137 10.09 -15.84 -6.35
N ILE A 138 8.97 -15.65 -5.67
CA ILE A 138 8.16 -16.75 -5.12
C ILE A 138 7.65 -17.64 -6.27
N ASN A 139 7.21 -17.05 -7.36
CA ASN A 139 6.66 -17.75 -8.53
C ASN A 139 7.73 -18.50 -9.37
N THR A 140 9.03 -18.34 -9.07
CA THR A 140 10.08 -19.22 -9.65
C THR A 140 9.97 -20.67 -9.14
N SER A 141 9.34 -20.89 -7.99
CA SER A 141 8.96 -22.19 -7.46
C SER A 141 7.51 -22.09 -6.97
N PRO A 142 6.52 -22.24 -7.86
CA PRO A 142 5.13 -21.88 -7.59
C PRO A 142 4.49 -22.84 -6.58
N GLU A 143 4.71 -22.54 -5.29
CA GLU A 143 4.07 -23.25 -4.19
C GLU A 143 2.89 -22.42 -3.68
N PRO A 144 1.66 -22.96 -3.72
CA PRO A 144 0.45 -22.25 -3.29
C PRO A 144 0.56 -21.70 -1.86
N LEU A 145 1.16 -22.45 -0.94
CA LEU A 145 1.29 -22.07 0.47
C LEU A 145 2.13 -20.81 0.68
N THR A 146 3.25 -20.68 -0.03
CA THR A 146 4.12 -19.50 0.07
C THR A 146 3.42 -18.26 -0.46
N ASN A 147 2.72 -18.40 -1.59
CA ASN A 147 1.97 -17.30 -2.19
C ASN A 147 0.79 -16.85 -1.31
N TRP A 148 0.06 -17.80 -0.73
CA TRP A 148 -1.01 -17.50 0.22
C TRP A 148 -0.50 -16.81 1.48
N SER A 149 0.61 -17.30 2.04
CA SER A 149 1.20 -16.71 3.26
C SER A 149 1.64 -15.26 3.02
N ALA A 150 2.28 -14.99 1.88
CA ALA A 150 2.67 -13.64 1.49
C ALA A 150 1.45 -12.73 1.31
N SER A 151 0.41 -13.20 0.58
CA SER A 151 -0.83 -12.45 0.37
C SER A 151 -1.54 -12.12 1.69
N LEU A 152 -1.72 -13.10 2.57
CA LEU A 152 -2.37 -12.89 3.86
C LEU A 152 -1.57 -11.93 4.76
N GLY A 153 -0.24 -12.02 4.73
CA GLY A 153 0.63 -11.07 5.43
C GLY A 153 0.46 -9.64 4.94
N GLU A 154 0.43 -9.44 3.62
CA GLU A 154 0.18 -8.13 3.01
C GLU A 154 -1.21 -7.59 3.38
N ASP A 155 -2.25 -8.45 3.35
CA ASP A 155 -3.61 -8.09 3.74
C ASP A 155 -3.67 -7.64 5.21
N ALA A 156 -3.08 -8.44 6.11
CA ALA A 156 -3.08 -8.17 7.55
C ALA A 156 -2.35 -6.86 7.88
N VAL A 157 -1.17 -6.64 7.31
CA VAL A 157 -0.38 -5.41 7.53
C VAL A 157 -1.11 -4.19 6.95
N SER A 158 -1.71 -4.32 5.76
CA SER A 158 -2.44 -3.22 5.12
C SER A 158 -3.68 -2.82 5.92
N LEU A 159 -4.47 -3.79 6.40
CA LEU A 159 -5.63 -3.54 7.26
C LEU A 159 -5.23 -2.93 8.60
N ALA A 160 -4.16 -3.44 9.22
CA ALA A 160 -3.64 -2.89 10.48
C ALA A 160 -3.14 -1.45 10.30
N ALA A 161 -2.42 -1.15 9.22
CA ALA A 161 -1.95 0.19 8.93
C ALA A 161 -3.11 1.17 8.67
N LEU A 162 -4.16 0.75 7.93
CA LEU A 162 -5.37 1.54 7.72
C LEU A 162 -6.12 1.81 9.04
N ALA A 163 -6.26 0.80 9.90
CA ALA A 163 -6.91 0.97 11.20
C ALA A 163 -6.12 1.92 12.12
N LEU A 164 -4.80 1.78 12.16
CA LEU A 164 -3.92 2.64 12.94
C LEU A 164 -3.86 4.07 12.39
N LEU A 165 -3.98 4.25 11.08
CA LEU A 165 -3.89 5.56 10.44
C LEU A 165 -4.91 6.56 11.00
N VAL A 166 -6.11 6.08 11.31
CA VAL A 166 -7.19 6.91 11.87
C VAL A 166 -6.91 7.36 13.31
N ALA A 167 -6.39 6.44 14.13
CA ALA A 167 -6.22 6.69 15.57
C ALA A 167 -4.78 7.12 15.93
N HIS A 168 -3.79 6.54 15.25
CA HIS A 168 -2.38 6.68 15.59
C HIS A 168 -1.51 6.77 14.33
N PRO A 169 -1.50 7.91 13.58
CA PRO A 169 -0.81 8.04 12.29
C PRO A 169 0.68 7.67 12.34
N TRP A 170 1.36 8.02 13.43
CA TRP A 170 2.78 7.70 13.60
C TRP A 170 3.04 6.20 13.79
N LEU A 171 2.13 5.49 14.46
CA LEU A 171 2.22 4.03 14.57
C LEU A 171 1.93 3.36 13.22
N ALA A 172 0.99 3.90 12.44
CA ALA A 172 0.71 3.43 11.09
C ALA A 172 1.95 3.60 10.19
N LEU A 173 2.61 4.76 10.24
CA LEU A 173 3.85 5.01 9.51
C LEU A 173 4.96 4.06 9.98
N GLY A 174 5.15 3.89 11.28
CA GLY A 174 6.14 2.97 11.85
C GLY A 174 5.92 1.53 11.39
N LEU A 175 4.67 1.05 11.40
CA LEU A 175 4.30 -0.26 10.87
C LEU A 175 4.61 -0.38 9.38
N SER A 176 4.26 0.64 8.58
CA SER A 176 4.50 0.68 7.14
C SER A 176 5.98 0.62 6.79
N VAL A 177 6.80 1.41 7.48
CA VAL A 177 8.27 1.41 7.30
C VAL A 177 8.86 0.05 7.70
N THR A 178 8.43 -0.49 8.84
CA THR A 178 8.90 -1.80 9.31
C THR A 178 8.54 -2.90 8.32
N ALA A 179 7.30 -2.91 7.81
CA ALA A 179 6.85 -3.88 6.82
C ALA A 179 7.63 -3.75 5.50
N LEU A 180 7.90 -2.52 5.03
CA LEU A 180 8.70 -2.27 3.84
C LEU A 180 10.13 -2.82 4.00
N LEU A 181 10.77 -2.56 5.14
CA LEU A 181 12.13 -3.04 5.42
C LEU A 181 12.18 -4.57 5.51
N LEU A 182 11.22 -5.19 6.21
CA LEU A 182 11.13 -6.64 6.30
C LEU A 182 10.89 -7.28 4.93
N ALA A 183 9.99 -6.73 4.12
CA ALA A 183 9.74 -7.22 2.76
C ALA A 183 11.00 -7.10 1.89
N ALA A 184 11.73 -5.98 1.96
CA ALA A 184 12.99 -5.80 1.24
C ALA A 184 14.07 -6.80 1.69
N LEU A 185 14.18 -7.08 2.99
CA LEU A 185 15.10 -8.09 3.53
C LEU A 185 14.74 -9.49 3.04
N ILE A 186 13.46 -9.87 3.11
CA ILE A 186 12.97 -11.17 2.62
C ILE A 186 13.24 -11.31 1.13
N ALA A 187 12.89 -10.30 0.32
CA ALA A 187 13.16 -10.30 -1.11
C ALA A 187 14.64 -10.47 -1.42
N SER A 188 15.52 -9.74 -0.70
CA SER A 188 16.96 -9.84 -0.87
C SER A 188 17.53 -11.22 -0.47
N TRP A 189 16.95 -11.83 0.55
CA TRP A 189 17.34 -13.18 1.00
C TRP A 189 16.93 -14.24 -0.04
N ILE A 190 15.68 -14.18 -0.52
CA ILE A 190 15.19 -15.10 -1.57
C ILE A 190 16.02 -14.93 -2.85
N PHE A 191 16.29 -13.71 -3.29
CA PHE A 191 17.10 -13.44 -4.48
C PHE A 191 18.49 -14.06 -4.37
N ARG A 192 19.18 -13.87 -3.24
CA ARG A 192 20.50 -14.50 -2.99
C ARG A 192 20.41 -16.02 -2.96
N ALA A 193 19.33 -16.59 -2.42
CA ALA A 193 19.15 -18.04 -2.38
C ALA A 193 18.96 -18.62 -3.81
N VAL A 194 18.19 -17.94 -4.64
CA VAL A 194 17.98 -18.29 -6.05
C VAL A 194 19.30 -18.22 -6.83
N LEU A 195 20.05 -17.12 -6.72
CA LEU A 195 21.36 -16.98 -7.38
C LEU A 195 22.36 -18.10 -7.00
N ARG A 196 22.43 -18.46 -5.71
CA ARG A 196 23.30 -19.56 -5.24
C ARG A 196 22.94 -20.92 -5.82
N ARG A 197 21.66 -21.17 -6.11
CA ARG A 197 21.23 -22.42 -6.77
C ARG A 197 21.71 -22.48 -8.22
N PHE A 198 21.61 -21.36 -8.94
CA PHE A 198 22.08 -21.28 -10.33
C PHE A 198 23.60 -21.43 -10.45
N SER A 199 24.39 -20.79 -9.59
CA SER A 199 25.88 -20.90 -9.63
C SER A 199 26.37 -22.34 -9.36
N ARG A 200 25.74 -23.09 -8.45
CA ARG A 200 26.09 -24.48 -8.17
C ARG A 200 25.71 -25.44 -9.30
N GLY A 201 24.67 -25.14 -10.06
CA GLY A 201 24.30 -25.95 -11.23
C GLY A 201 25.30 -25.85 -12.37
N THR A 202 25.97 -24.72 -12.54
CA THR A 202 26.97 -24.50 -13.60
C THR A 202 28.28 -25.20 -13.29
N GLU A 203 28.68 -25.32 -12.03
CA GLU A 203 29.88 -26.03 -11.60
C GLU A 203 29.75 -27.57 -11.68
N ALA A 204 28.52 -28.10 -11.62
CA ALA A 204 28.27 -29.54 -11.70
C ALA A 204 28.21 -30.08 -13.14
N THR A 205 28.20 -29.19 -14.14
CA THR A 205 28.15 -29.54 -15.59
C THR A 205 29.45 -29.22 -16.34
N ALA A 206 30.45 -28.67 -15.66
CA ALA A 206 31.81 -28.44 -16.17
C ALA A 206 32.77 -29.49 -15.65
#